data_9da362c65c7a685a3c4e265e561a3f04
#
_entry.id   9da362c65c7a685a3c4e265e561a3f04
#
_cell.length_a   1.000
_cell.length_b   1.000
_cell.length_c   1.000
_cell.angle_alpha   90.00
_cell.angle_beta   90.00
_cell.angle_gamma   90.00
#
_symmetry.space_group_name_H-M   'P 1'
#
loop_
_entity.id
_entity.type
_entity.pdbx_description
1 polymer ?
#
loop_
_entity_poly.entity_id
_entity_poly.type
_entity_poly.pdbx_seq_one_letter_code
_entity_poly.pdbx_strand_id
1 'polypeptide(L)'
;MSRDKKVENINELMEFIAAETLATEGVSNMASSFTDPIPKFGTAVKGVKATEEKEGISIELYVKVKYRVKIPQLAWDIQNKVKNIVKEKYKMPVKEINIHVQGVEMIEEE
;
A
#
# COMPACT_ATOMS: atom_id res chain seq x y z
N MET A 1 -23.82 -11.09 -4.63
CA MET A 1 -22.95 -11.68 -5.65
C MET A 1 -21.49 -11.51 -5.27
N SER A 2 -20.70 -12.48 -5.64
CA SER A 2 -19.31 -12.47 -5.24
C SER A 2 -18.54 -11.30 -5.81
N ARG A 3 -18.96 -10.81 -6.98
CA ARG A 3 -18.26 -9.69 -7.61
C ARG A 3 -18.37 -8.43 -6.78
N ASP A 4 -19.56 -8.16 -6.28
CA ASP A 4 -19.76 -6.97 -5.45
C ASP A 4 -18.97 -7.08 -4.16
N LYS A 5 -18.96 -8.27 -3.58
CA LYS A 5 -18.18 -8.47 -2.37
C LYS A 5 -16.69 -8.24 -2.61
N LYS A 6 -16.21 -8.66 -3.78
CA LYS A 6 -14.80 -8.47 -4.08
C LYS A 6 -14.45 -7.01 -4.17
N VAL A 7 -15.31 -6.21 -4.79
CA VAL A 7 -15.05 -4.78 -4.90
C VAL A 7 -14.99 -4.15 -3.51
N GLU A 8 -15.94 -4.49 -2.65
CA GLU A 8 -15.93 -3.96 -1.30
C GLU A 8 -14.71 -4.41 -0.54
N ASN A 9 -14.33 -5.67 -0.69
CA ASN A 9 -13.17 -6.19 0.00
C ASN A 9 -11.89 -5.50 -0.46
N ILE A 10 -11.81 -5.18 -1.74
CA ILE A 10 -10.63 -4.50 -2.26
C ILE A 10 -10.48 -3.12 -1.64
N ASN A 11 -11.58 -2.39 -1.53
CA ASN A 11 -11.51 -1.05 -0.94
C ASN A 11 -11.09 -1.13 0.52
N GLU A 12 -11.70 -2.02 1.25
CA GLU A 12 -11.35 -2.21 2.66
C GLU A 12 -9.90 -2.66 2.79
N LEU A 13 -9.49 -3.55 1.90
CA LEU A 13 -8.12 -4.03 1.90
C LEU A 13 -7.13 -2.89 1.69
N MET A 14 -7.43 -2.01 0.73
CA MET A 14 -6.54 -0.89 0.44
C MET A 14 -6.43 0.05 1.63
N GLU A 15 -7.55 0.32 2.30
CA GLU A 15 -7.51 1.16 3.47
C GLU A 15 -6.71 0.53 4.60
N PHE A 16 -6.86 -0.76 4.77
CA PHE A 16 -6.13 -1.46 5.80
C PHE A 16 -4.63 -1.46 5.50
N ILE A 17 -4.29 -1.68 4.23
CA ILE A 17 -2.89 -1.66 3.82
C ILE A 17 -2.29 -0.29 4.06
N ALA A 18 -3.02 0.77 3.72
CA ALA A 18 -2.52 2.12 3.93
C ALA A 18 -2.24 2.38 5.40
N ALA A 19 -3.16 1.97 6.26
CA ALA A 19 -2.99 2.18 7.68
C ALA A 19 -1.78 1.43 8.22
N GLU A 20 -1.63 0.18 7.79
CA GLU A 20 -0.52 -0.64 8.26
C GLU A 20 0.81 -0.13 7.72
N THR A 21 0.80 0.36 6.48
CA THR A 21 2.02 0.93 5.92
C THR A 21 2.44 2.18 6.69
N LEU A 22 1.48 3.03 7.00
CA LEU A 22 1.76 4.23 7.78
C LEU A 22 2.28 3.90 9.17
N ALA A 23 1.83 2.80 9.73
CA ALA A 23 2.26 2.39 11.05
C ALA A 23 3.65 1.77 11.05
N THR A 24 4.21 1.52 9.89
CA THR A 24 5.53 0.92 9.80
C THR A 24 6.60 1.96 10.09
N GLU A 25 7.50 1.62 10.98
CA GLU A 25 8.56 2.54 11.35
C GLU A 25 9.41 2.87 10.13
N GLY A 26 9.66 4.15 9.92
CA GLY A 26 10.42 4.61 8.76
C GLY A 26 9.55 5.24 7.70
N VAL A 27 8.26 4.97 7.70
CA VAL A 27 7.34 5.60 6.78
C VAL A 27 6.85 6.90 7.40
N SER A 28 7.02 8.01 6.69
CA SER A 28 6.56 9.29 7.21
C SER A 28 5.15 9.61 6.74
N ASN A 29 4.79 9.18 5.54
CA ASN A 29 3.47 9.48 5.01
C ASN A 29 3.22 8.65 3.78
N MET A 30 1.95 8.58 3.40
CA MET A 30 1.62 8.04 2.10
C MET A 30 1.74 9.15 1.07
N ALA A 31 2.01 8.78 -0.17
CA ALA A 31 2.20 9.75 -1.24
C ALA A 31 1.27 9.41 -2.40
N SER A 32 0.96 10.42 -3.18
CA SER A 32 0.17 10.22 -4.39
C SER A 32 1.11 10.01 -5.57
N SER A 33 0.68 9.17 -6.50
CA SER A 33 1.40 8.98 -7.73
C SER A 33 1.16 10.18 -8.65
N PHE A 34 2.19 10.54 -9.43
CA PHE A 34 2.01 11.61 -10.40
C PHE A 34 0.94 11.28 -11.42
N THR A 35 0.77 10.01 -11.71
CA THR A 35 -0.15 9.59 -12.76
C THR A 35 -1.52 9.22 -12.21
N ASP A 36 -1.74 9.42 -10.93
CA ASP A 36 -3.02 9.08 -10.35
C ASP A 36 -4.12 9.94 -10.98
N PRO A 37 -5.13 9.32 -11.55
CA PRO A 37 -6.26 10.10 -12.01
C PRO A 37 -7.06 10.60 -10.83
N ILE A 38 -7.93 11.56 -11.11
CA ILE A 38 -8.86 12.00 -10.10
C ILE A 38 -9.73 10.81 -9.72
N PRO A 39 -9.86 10.52 -8.43
CA PRO A 39 -10.63 9.35 -8.03
C PRO A 39 -12.07 9.44 -8.49
N LYS A 40 -12.58 8.34 -8.99
CA LYS A 40 -13.97 8.22 -9.36
C LYS A 40 -14.66 7.43 -8.27
N PHE A 41 -15.90 7.82 -8.00
CA PHE A 41 -16.74 7.08 -7.07
C PHE A 41 -16.19 7.04 -5.65
N GLY A 42 -15.24 7.88 -5.34
CA GLY A 42 -14.73 7.98 -3.97
C GLY A 42 -14.11 6.72 -3.44
N THR A 43 -13.54 5.88 -4.30
CA THR A 43 -12.98 4.62 -3.85
C THR A 43 -11.47 4.63 -3.77
N ALA A 44 -10.83 5.73 -4.10
CA ALA A 44 -9.38 5.78 -4.10
C ALA A 44 -8.84 5.91 -2.69
N VAL A 45 -7.76 5.22 -2.42
CA VAL A 45 -7.04 5.32 -1.16
C VAL A 45 -5.68 5.88 -1.48
N LYS A 46 -5.31 6.97 -0.81
CA LYS A 46 -4.06 7.65 -1.11
C LYS A 46 -2.88 6.71 -0.93
N GLY A 47 -2.05 6.64 -1.95
CA GLY A 47 -0.82 5.88 -1.88
C GLY A 47 -0.95 4.40 -2.10
N VAL A 48 -2.15 3.89 -2.37
CA VAL A 48 -2.34 2.46 -2.58
C VAL A 48 -3.10 2.24 -3.87
N LYS A 49 -2.55 1.35 -4.69
CA LYS A 49 -3.26 0.86 -5.87
C LYS A 49 -3.28 -0.65 -5.81
N ALA A 50 -4.44 -1.22 -6.05
CA ALA A 50 -4.61 -2.66 -6.00
C ALA A 50 -5.38 -3.10 -7.22
N THR A 51 -4.86 -4.10 -7.90
CA THR A 51 -5.48 -4.64 -9.11
C THR A 51 -5.59 -6.13 -8.98
N GLU A 52 -6.79 -6.65 -9.14
CA GLU A 52 -7.00 -8.09 -9.15
C GLU A 52 -6.68 -8.64 -10.52
N GLU A 53 -5.86 -9.68 -10.55
CA GLU A 53 -5.50 -10.34 -11.80
C GLU A 53 -5.68 -11.83 -11.62
N LYS A 54 -5.49 -12.56 -12.71
CA LYS A 54 -5.67 -14.00 -12.67
C LYS A 54 -4.78 -14.67 -11.65
N GLU A 55 -3.52 -14.25 -11.60
CA GLU A 55 -2.55 -14.89 -10.73
C GLU A 55 -2.59 -14.37 -9.30
N GLY A 56 -3.40 -13.36 -9.04
CA GLY A 56 -3.47 -12.80 -7.73
C GLY A 56 -3.56 -11.30 -7.79
N ILE A 57 -3.40 -10.67 -6.64
CA ILE A 57 -3.54 -9.23 -6.56
C ILE A 57 -2.18 -8.57 -6.70
N SER A 58 -2.14 -7.50 -7.49
CA SER A 58 -0.96 -6.66 -7.63
C SER A 58 -1.18 -5.38 -6.83
N ILE A 59 -0.21 -5.01 -6.02
CA ILE A 59 -0.34 -3.87 -5.15
C ILE A 59 0.83 -2.93 -5.38
N GLU A 60 0.53 -1.64 -5.49
CA GLU A 60 1.55 -0.62 -5.57
C GLU A 60 1.35 0.37 -4.45
N LEU A 61 2.42 0.65 -3.76
CA LEU A 61 2.41 1.56 -2.62
C LEU A 61 3.32 2.73 -2.90
N TYR A 62 2.82 3.92 -2.61
CA TYR A 62 3.56 5.15 -2.81
C TYR A 62 3.73 5.80 -1.45
N VAL A 63 4.98 5.94 -1.01
CA VAL A 63 5.26 6.38 0.34
C VAL A 63 6.33 7.46 0.35
N LYS A 64 6.32 8.24 1.41
CA LYS A 64 7.43 9.09 1.77
C LYS A 64 8.08 8.49 3.01
N VAL A 65 9.39 8.57 3.07
CA VAL A 65 10.12 7.91 4.14
C VAL A 65 10.87 8.94 4.95
N LYS A 66 11.23 8.56 6.15
CA LYS A 66 11.97 9.45 7.04
C LYS A 66 13.42 9.48 6.60
N TYR A 67 14.05 10.63 6.86
CA TYR A 67 15.46 10.80 6.56
C TYR A 67 16.27 9.74 7.32
N ARG A 68 17.25 9.20 6.63
CA ARG A 68 18.19 8.21 7.19
C ARG A 68 17.61 6.81 7.34
N VAL A 69 16.39 6.59 6.89
CA VAL A 69 15.86 5.23 6.91
C VAL A 69 16.63 4.40 5.87
N LYS A 70 16.80 3.13 6.18
CA LYS A 70 17.40 2.22 5.23
C LYS A 70 16.31 1.71 4.31
N ILE A 71 16.28 2.25 3.10
CA ILE A 71 15.17 2.02 2.19
C ILE A 71 15.01 0.56 1.81
N PRO A 72 16.09 -0.19 1.48
CA PRO A 72 15.88 -1.59 1.14
C PRO A 72 15.27 -2.39 2.27
N GLN A 73 15.70 -2.14 3.50
CA GLN A 73 15.15 -2.85 4.64
C GLN A 73 13.69 -2.46 4.86
N LEU A 74 13.41 -1.17 4.74
CA LEU A 74 12.04 -0.70 4.92
C LEU A 74 11.12 -1.30 3.87
N ALA A 75 11.55 -1.32 2.62
CA ALA A 75 10.75 -1.89 1.56
C ALA A 75 10.47 -3.36 1.82
N TRP A 76 11.47 -4.08 2.29
CA TRP A 76 11.31 -5.49 2.61
C TRP A 76 10.29 -5.68 3.72
N ASP A 77 10.38 -4.84 4.76
CA ASP A 77 9.45 -4.94 5.88
C ASP A 77 8.02 -4.70 5.42
N ILE A 78 7.83 -3.68 4.59
CA ILE A 78 6.49 -3.36 4.11
C ILE A 78 5.96 -4.50 3.24
N GLN A 79 6.79 -5.01 2.35
CA GLN A 79 6.35 -6.09 1.46
C GLN A 79 5.89 -7.30 2.25
N ASN A 80 6.66 -7.68 3.27
CA ASN A 80 6.28 -8.84 4.06
C ASN A 80 5.02 -8.59 4.85
N LYS A 81 4.90 -7.41 5.42
CA LYS A 81 3.70 -7.09 6.19
C LYS A 81 2.47 -7.12 5.32
N VAL A 82 2.54 -6.47 4.16
CA VAL A 82 1.38 -6.40 3.28
C VAL A 82 1.06 -7.77 2.71
N LYS A 83 2.09 -8.53 2.33
CA LYS A 83 1.86 -9.87 1.82
C LYS A 83 1.12 -10.72 2.83
N ASN A 84 1.54 -10.66 4.09
CA ASN A 84 0.87 -11.44 5.12
C ASN A 84 -0.57 -11.00 5.33
N ILE A 85 -0.81 -9.69 5.29
CA ILE A 85 -2.16 -9.20 5.43
C ILE A 85 -3.07 -9.77 4.34
N VAL A 86 -2.60 -9.69 3.11
CA VAL A 86 -3.43 -10.13 1.99
C VAL A 86 -3.69 -11.62 2.07
N LYS A 87 -2.66 -12.39 2.36
CA LYS A 87 -2.81 -13.84 2.39
C LYS A 87 -3.60 -14.32 3.60
N GLU A 88 -3.31 -13.76 4.77
CA GLU A 88 -3.88 -14.28 6.00
C GLU A 88 -5.25 -13.70 6.29
N LYS A 89 -5.38 -12.39 6.14
CA LYS A 89 -6.62 -11.74 6.51
C LYS A 89 -7.64 -11.79 5.38
N TYR A 90 -7.19 -11.64 4.15
CA TYR A 90 -8.11 -11.56 3.02
C TYR A 90 -8.13 -12.79 2.15
N LYS A 91 -7.24 -13.75 2.46
CA LYS A 91 -7.24 -15.05 1.78
C LYS A 91 -7.11 -14.91 0.27
N MET A 92 -6.28 -13.97 -0.16
CA MET A 92 -6.06 -13.73 -1.57
C MET A 92 -4.61 -14.03 -1.94
N PRO A 93 -4.37 -14.60 -3.11
CA PRO A 93 -2.99 -14.77 -3.56
C PRO A 93 -2.41 -13.43 -3.95
N VAL A 94 -1.11 -13.29 -3.76
CA VAL A 94 -0.42 -12.06 -4.07
C VAL A 94 0.43 -12.30 -5.30
N LYS A 95 0.24 -11.48 -6.33
CA LYS A 95 1.07 -11.55 -7.50
C LYS A 95 2.35 -10.74 -7.32
N GLU A 96 2.22 -9.49 -6.93
CA GLU A 96 3.39 -8.67 -6.69
C GLU A 96 3.03 -7.49 -5.80
N ILE A 97 4.03 -6.97 -5.14
CA ILE A 97 3.90 -5.77 -4.33
C ILE A 97 5.08 -4.89 -4.69
N ASN A 98 4.79 -3.69 -5.19
CA ASN A 98 5.82 -2.73 -5.57
C ASN A 98 5.72 -1.52 -4.69
N ILE A 99 6.86 -1.06 -4.18
CA ILE A 99 6.90 0.08 -3.29
C ILE A 99 7.68 1.19 -3.97
N HIS A 100 7.02 2.34 -4.09
CA HIS A 100 7.60 3.51 -4.74
C HIS A 100 7.86 4.56 -3.69
N VAL A 101 9.13 4.87 -3.49
CA VAL A 101 9.51 5.92 -2.54
C VAL A 101 9.48 7.24 -3.30
N GLN A 102 8.54 8.09 -2.93
CA GLN A 102 8.31 9.34 -3.64
C GLN A 102 9.04 10.51 -3.03
N GLY A 103 9.57 10.35 -1.84
CA GLY A 103 10.30 11.43 -1.23
C GLY A 103 10.81 11.05 0.13
N VAL A 104 11.70 11.89 0.63
CA VAL A 104 12.30 11.73 1.95
C VAL A 104 11.95 12.96 2.75
N GLU A 105 11.46 12.75 3.95
CA GLU A 105 11.07 13.86 4.80
C GLU A 105 12.00 13.94 5.99
N MET A 106 12.47 15.14 6.23
CA MET A 106 13.33 15.41 7.39
C MET A 106 12.40 15.71 8.56
N ILE A 107 12.27 14.72 9.42
CA ILE A 107 11.44 14.88 10.62
C ILE A 107 12.34 15.24 11.76
N GLU A 108 12.09 16.40 12.32
CA GLU A 108 12.86 16.83 13.48
C GLU A 108 12.32 16.15 14.72
N GLU A 109 13.22 15.57 15.47
CA GLU A 109 12.85 14.93 16.72
C GLU A 109 13.52 15.64 17.86
N GLU A 110 12.75 15.89 18.89
CA GLU A 110 13.27 16.57 20.07
C GLU A 110 13.88 15.65 21.05
#